data_d50abceb5b5c51888508a8a265c19372
#
_entry.id   d50abceb5b5c51888508a8a265c19372
#
_cell.length_a   1.000
_cell.length_b   1.000
_cell.length_c   1.000
_cell.angle_alpha   90.00
_cell.angle_beta   90.00
_cell.angle_gamma   90.00
#
_symmetry.space_group_name_H-M   'P 1'
#
loop_
_entity.id
_entity.type
_entity.pdbx_description
1 polymer ?
#
loop_
_entity_poly.entity_id
_entity_poly.type
_entity_poly.pdbx_seq_one_letter_code
_entity_poly.pdbx_strand_id
1 'polypeptide(L)'
;FNGGADKARIAETSYQLRRAEAIAQSVDAQVRLDVRRAWAQLQAAQDRIDAAQSAVSAAEESLRITQNRYEAGLATMSDLLRTESALLDTRSRRLAAIHHQRLAAVQLALATASLNQDSELLQ
;
A
#
# COMPACT_ATOMS: atom_id res chain seq x y z
N PHE A 1 -23.74 -58.02 -6.06
CA PHE A 1 -22.45 -57.61 -6.62
C PHE A 1 -22.34 -56.10 -6.74
N ASN A 2 -22.62 -55.32 -5.63
CA ASN A 2 -22.52 -53.86 -5.61
C ASN A 2 -21.22 -53.32 -4.96
N GLY A 3 -20.30 -54.20 -4.54
CA GLY A 3 -19.10 -53.78 -3.82
C GLY A 3 -18.08 -52.95 -4.62
N GLY A 4 -18.18 -52.95 -5.96
CA GLY A 4 -17.34 -52.10 -6.81
C GLY A 4 -17.85 -50.68 -6.97
N ALA A 5 -19.18 -50.49 -7.02
CA ALA A 5 -19.79 -49.15 -7.13
C ALA A 5 -19.67 -48.36 -5.84
N ASP A 6 -19.73 -49.03 -4.68
CA ASP A 6 -19.58 -48.35 -3.38
C ASP A 6 -18.13 -47.93 -3.13
N LYS A 7 -17.15 -48.75 -3.54
CA LYS A 7 -15.71 -48.37 -3.49
C LYS A 7 -15.43 -47.17 -4.43
N ALA A 8 -15.98 -47.17 -5.62
CA ALA A 8 -15.84 -46.03 -6.56
C ALA A 8 -16.45 -44.76 -6.01
N ARG A 9 -17.62 -44.79 -5.39
CA ARG A 9 -18.26 -43.64 -4.73
C ARG A 9 -17.43 -43.13 -3.56
N ILE A 10 -16.89 -44.00 -2.72
CA ILE A 10 -16.04 -43.61 -1.59
C ILE A 10 -14.75 -42.97 -2.11
N ALA A 11 -14.15 -43.49 -3.16
CA ALA A 11 -12.96 -42.92 -3.77
C ALA A 11 -13.27 -41.51 -4.37
N GLU A 12 -14.39 -41.38 -5.09
CA GLU A 12 -14.79 -40.10 -5.68
C GLU A 12 -15.06 -39.04 -4.62
N THR A 13 -15.78 -39.38 -3.53
CA THR A 13 -16.05 -38.48 -2.42
C THR A 13 -14.76 -38.06 -1.71
N SER A 14 -13.81 -38.97 -1.54
CA SER A 14 -12.52 -38.65 -0.93
C SER A 14 -11.65 -37.73 -1.81
N TYR A 15 -11.70 -37.87 -3.14
CA TYR A 15 -11.04 -36.95 -4.07
C TYR A 15 -11.67 -35.58 -4.06
N GLN A 16 -13.01 -35.49 -4.02
CA GLN A 16 -13.71 -34.22 -3.92
C GLN A 16 -13.39 -33.49 -2.61
N LEU A 17 -13.33 -34.20 -1.49
CA LEU A 17 -12.96 -33.66 -0.20
C LEU A 17 -11.51 -33.10 -0.22
N ARG A 18 -10.55 -33.87 -0.70
CA ARG A 18 -9.17 -33.43 -0.82
C ARG A 18 -9.02 -32.21 -1.74
N ARG A 19 -9.80 -32.18 -2.83
CA ARG A 19 -9.81 -31.02 -3.73
C ARG A 19 -10.37 -29.79 -3.05
N ALA A 20 -11.45 -29.92 -2.28
CA ALA A 20 -12.03 -28.82 -1.51
C ALA A 20 -11.08 -28.29 -0.44
N GLU A 21 -10.39 -29.19 0.29
CA GLU A 21 -9.36 -28.84 1.26
C GLU A 21 -8.18 -28.10 0.61
N ALA A 22 -7.71 -28.56 -0.55
CA ALA A 22 -6.61 -27.92 -1.28
C ALA A 22 -7.00 -26.52 -1.77
N ILE A 23 -8.23 -26.34 -2.24
CA ILE A 23 -8.77 -25.03 -2.64
C ILE A 23 -8.86 -24.10 -1.42
N ALA A 24 -9.39 -24.57 -0.29
CA ALA A 24 -9.49 -23.79 0.95
C ALA A 24 -8.10 -23.34 1.44
N GLN A 25 -7.09 -24.22 1.42
CA GLN A 25 -5.71 -23.89 1.78
C GLN A 25 -5.11 -22.85 0.82
N SER A 26 -5.39 -22.94 -0.48
CA SER A 26 -4.88 -21.97 -1.47
C SER A 26 -5.51 -20.60 -1.29
N VAL A 27 -6.80 -20.54 -0.96
CA VAL A 27 -7.51 -19.28 -0.66
C VAL A 27 -6.94 -18.62 0.60
N ASP A 28 -6.76 -19.39 1.69
CA ASP A 28 -6.17 -18.88 2.94
C ASP A 28 -4.73 -18.34 2.68
N ALA A 29 -3.93 -19.06 1.94
CA ALA A 29 -2.58 -18.61 1.57
C ALA A 29 -2.60 -17.32 0.74
N GLN A 30 -3.54 -17.20 -0.20
CA GLN A 30 -3.71 -15.99 -1.02
C GLN A 30 -4.13 -14.78 -0.17
N VAL A 31 -5.10 -14.95 0.71
CA VAL A 31 -5.58 -13.87 1.61
C VAL A 31 -4.46 -13.40 2.54
N ARG A 32 -3.69 -14.33 3.11
CA ARG A 32 -2.51 -13.97 3.93
C ARG A 32 -1.45 -13.21 3.14
N LEU A 33 -1.24 -13.57 1.89
CA LEU A 33 -0.32 -12.87 1.01
C LEU A 33 -0.81 -11.45 0.71
N ASP A 34 -2.10 -11.28 0.45
CA ASP A 34 -2.70 -9.99 0.15
C ASP A 34 -2.63 -9.04 1.36
N VAL A 35 -2.85 -9.54 2.57
CA VAL A 35 -2.66 -8.76 3.81
C VAL A 35 -1.19 -8.34 3.99
N ARG A 36 -0.23 -9.25 3.77
CA ARG A 36 1.19 -8.90 3.85
C ARG A 36 1.59 -7.84 2.83
N ARG A 37 1.07 -7.95 1.60
CA ARG A 37 1.28 -6.94 0.54
C ARG A 37 0.69 -5.58 0.93
N ALA A 38 -0.56 -5.56 1.39
CA ALA A 38 -1.22 -4.33 1.81
C ALA A 38 -0.48 -3.66 2.99
N TRP A 39 -0.01 -4.45 3.94
CA TRP A 39 0.80 -3.95 5.05
C TRP A 39 2.14 -3.36 4.58
N ALA A 40 2.86 -4.04 3.69
CA ALA A 40 4.11 -3.55 3.13
C ALA A 40 3.90 -2.25 2.31
N GLN A 41 2.78 -2.15 1.57
CA GLN A 41 2.41 -0.94 0.84
C GLN A 41 2.12 0.24 1.79
N LEU A 42 1.43 -0.01 2.91
CA LEU A 42 1.17 1.02 3.92
C LEU A 42 2.48 1.52 4.53
N GLN A 43 3.40 0.61 4.87
CA GLN A 43 4.71 0.97 5.40
C GLN A 43 5.51 1.82 4.41
N ALA A 44 5.59 1.39 3.15
CA ALA A 44 6.26 2.13 2.09
C ALA A 44 5.60 3.50 1.82
N ALA A 45 4.29 3.62 1.98
CA ALA A 45 3.58 4.88 1.85
C ALA A 45 3.91 5.84 3.01
N GLN A 46 4.11 5.32 4.23
CA GLN A 46 4.57 6.11 5.37
C GLN A 46 5.97 6.66 5.15
N ASP A 47 6.91 5.83 4.71
CA ASP A 47 8.28 6.24 4.39
C ASP A 47 8.31 7.35 3.32
N ARG A 48 7.39 7.30 2.35
CA ARG A 48 7.23 8.36 1.33
C ARG A 48 6.77 9.68 1.91
N ILE A 49 5.91 9.68 2.92
CA ILE A 49 5.48 10.90 3.62
C ILE A 49 6.67 11.55 4.31
N ASP A 50 7.49 10.76 5.00
CA ASP A 50 8.67 11.25 5.73
C ASP A 50 9.73 11.83 4.76
N ALA A 51 9.96 11.15 3.64
CA ALA A 51 10.82 11.65 2.57
C ALA A 51 10.28 12.95 1.94
N ALA A 52 8.96 13.01 1.68
CA ALA A 52 8.32 14.19 1.12
C ALA A 52 8.35 15.38 2.10
N GLN A 53 8.20 15.12 3.41
CA GLN A 53 8.33 16.15 4.44
C GLN A 53 9.75 16.72 4.48
N SER A 54 10.76 15.86 4.41
CA SER A 54 12.17 16.28 4.35
C SER A 54 12.45 17.13 3.11
N ALA A 55 11.88 16.79 1.96
CA ALA A 55 11.99 17.56 0.74
C ALA A 55 11.32 18.95 0.85
N VAL A 56 10.17 19.06 1.52
CA VAL A 56 9.53 20.35 1.80
C VAL A 56 10.44 21.22 2.67
N SER A 57 10.98 20.67 3.76
CA SER A 57 11.88 21.43 4.65
C SER A 57 13.15 21.93 3.93
N ALA A 58 13.72 21.11 3.05
CA ALA A 58 14.88 21.50 2.22
C ALA A 58 14.51 22.61 1.22
N ALA A 59 13.33 22.55 0.60
CA ALA A 59 12.84 23.57 -0.32
C ALA A 59 12.52 24.89 0.39
N GLU A 60 11.96 24.84 1.60
CA GLU A 60 11.73 26.02 2.45
C GLU A 60 13.04 26.73 2.81
N GLU A 61 14.06 25.98 3.18
CA GLU A 61 15.39 26.53 3.47
C GLU A 61 16.04 27.11 2.20
N SER A 62 15.92 26.43 1.07
CA SER A 62 16.41 26.92 -0.23
C SER A 62 15.75 28.27 -0.59
N LEU A 63 14.43 28.37 -0.41
CA LEU A 63 13.69 29.62 -0.65
C LEU A 63 14.20 30.73 0.29
N ARG A 64 14.35 30.45 1.59
CA ARG A 64 14.87 31.42 2.57
C ARG A 64 16.24 31.95 2.17
N ILE A 65 17.16 31.07 1.76
CA ILE A 65 18.50 31.48 1.31
C ILE A 65 18.39 32.32 0.05
N THR A 66 17.55 31.94 -0.92
CA THR A 66 17.39 32.70 -2.17
C THR A 66 16.77 34.09 -1.91
N GLN A 67 15.80 34.19 -0.99
CA GLN A 67 15.22 35.47 -0.57
C GLN A 67 16.30 36.40 0.02
N ASN A 68 17.11 35.91 0.96
CA ASN A 68 18.19 36.71 1.54
C ASN A 68 19.22 37.19 0.49
N ARG A 69 19.53 36.31 -0.48
CA ARG A 69 20.44 36.67 -1.60
C ARG A 69 19.82 37.72 -2.54
N TYR A 70 18.51 37.58 -2.80
CA TYR A 70 17.78 38.56 -3.62
C TYR A 70 17.73 39.94 -2.95
N GLU A 71 17.45 40.00 -1.65
CA GLU A 71 17.49 41.24 -0.87
C GLU A 71 18.87 41.91 -0.85
N ALA A 72 19.93 41.10 -0.86
CA ALA A 72 21.30 41.56 -0.97
C ALA A 72 21.75 41.91 -2.41
N GLY A 73 20.86 41.75 -3.41
CA GLY A 73 21.19 41.97 -4.82
C GLY A 73 22.06 40.88 -5.46
N LEU A 74 22.19 39.72 -4.81
CA LEU A 74 23.01 38.58 -5.24
C LEU A 74 22.28 37.47 -5.95
N ALA A 75 20.94 37.59 -6.10
CA ALA A 75 20.11 36.68 -6.85
C ALA A 75 19.09 37.46 -7.68
N THR A 76 18.58 36.86 -8.73
CA THR A 76 17.57 37.44 -9.62
C THR A 76 16.14 37.12 -9.17
N MET A 77 15.16 37.90 -9.66
CA MET A 77 13.75 37.58 -9.49
C MET A 77 13.41 36.19 -10.09
N SER A 78 14.05 35.81 -11.21
CA SER A 78 13.86 34.48 -11.81
C SER A 78 14.34 33.36 -10.91
N ASP A 79 15.42 33.57 -10.14
CA ASP A 79 15.90 32.58 -9.16
C ASP A 79 14.90 32.45 -8.01
N LEU A 80 14.34 33.55 -7.54
CA LEU A 80 13.33 33.54 -6.48
C LEU A 80 12.07 32.79 -6.94
N LEU A 81 11.52 33.12 -8.11
CA LEU A 81 10.34 32.43 -8.66
C LEU A 81 10.59 30.93 -8.89
N ARG A 82 11.82 30.55 -9.28
CA ARG A 82 12.17 29.13 -9.45
C ARG A 82 12.14 28.38 -8.12
N THR A 83 12.68 28.97 -7.06
CA THR A 83 12.67 28.35 -5.72
C THR A 83 11.28 28.31 -5.11
N GLU A 84 10.44 29.32 -5.33
CA GLU A 84 9.02 29.30 -4.94
C GLU A 84 8.24 28.19 -5.67
N SER A 85 8.45 28.05 -6.97
CA SER A 85 7.82 26.98 -7.75
C SER A 85 8.28 25.59 -7.29
N ALA A 86 9.56 25.43 -6.95
CA ALA A 86 10.09 24.18 -6.40
C ALA A 86 9.45 23.85 -5.04
N LEU A 87 9.23 24.84 -4.17
CA LEU A 87 8.54 24.64 -2.89
C LEU A 87 7.08 24.21 -3.11
N LEU A 88 6.36 24.82 -4.04
CA LEU A 88 4.99 24.43 -4.38
C LEU A 88 4.92 22.98 -4.89
N ASP A 89 5.87 22.58 -5.75
CA ASP A 89 5.96 21.20 -6.25
C ASP A 89 6.19 20.19 -5.12
N THR A 90 7.13 20.47 -4.21
CA THR A 90 7.39 19.58 -3.06
C THR A 90 6.18 19.47 -2.11
N ARG A 91 5.47 20.57 -1.87
CA ARG A 91 4.23 20.57 -1.07
C ARG A 91 3.12 19.75 -1.73
N SER A 92 2.98 19.86 -3.05
CA SER A 92 2.02 19.05 -3.83
C SER A 92 2.35 17.56 -3.76
N ARG A 93 3.63 17.20 -3.88
CA ARG A 93 4.10 15.80 -3.73
C ARG A 93 3.84 15.25 -2.33
N ARG A 94 4.05 16.06 -1.29
CA ARG A 94 3.72 15.66 0.09
C ARG A 94 2.22 15.39 0.25
N LEU A 95 1.37 16.24 -0.30
CA LEU A 95 -0.08 16.03 -0.27
C LEU A 95 -0.48 14.73 -0.99
N ALA A 96 0.11 14.46 -2.16
CA ALA A 96 -0.09 13.21 -2.89
C ALA A 96 0.38 11.99 -2.07
N ALA A 97 1.51 12.08 -1.36
CA ALA A 97 2.00 10.99 -0.50
C ALA A 97 1.02 10.68 0.65
N ILE A 98 0.45 11.72 1.29
CA ILE A 98 -0.57 11.56 2.34
C ILE A 98 -1.83 10.88 1.77
N HIS A 99 -2.27 11.29 0.58
CA HIS A 99 -3.41 10.65 -0.08
C HIS A 99 -3.16 9.17 -0.38
N HIS A 100 -1.98 8.84 -0.91
CA HIS A 100 -1.59 7.45 -1.16
C HIS A 100 -1.53 6.60 0.12
N GLN A 101 -1.03 7.15 1.21
CA GLN A 101 -1.01 6.46 2.50
C GLN A 101 -2.43 6.15 3.00
N ARG A 102 -3.37 7.08 2.86
CA ARG A 102 -4.78 6.84 3.23
C ARG A 102 -5.41 5.73 2.38
N LEU A 103 -5.14 5.70 1.07
CA LEU A 103 -5.60 4.62 0.20
C LEU A 103 -5.00 3.27 0.60
N ALA A 104 -3.71 3.22 0.92
CA ALA A 104 -3.05 2.00 1.39
C ALA A 104 -3.64 1.51 2.73
N ALA A 105 -4.00 2.41 3.65
CA ALA A 105 -4.68 2.07 4.89
C ALA A 105 -6.07 1.45 4.66
N VAL A 106 -6.84 1.99 3.71
CA VAL A 106 -8.14 1.41 3.32
C VAL A 106 -7.97 0.04 2.70
N GLN A 107 -6.97 -0.15 1.83
CA GLN A 107 -6.66 -1.44 1.21
C GLN A 107 -6.29 -2.49 2.27
N LEU A 108 -5.50 -2.12 3.27
CA LEU A 108 -5.18 -3.01 4.39
C LEU A 108 -6.43 -3.37 5.19
N ALA A 109 -7.30 -2.41 5.48
CA ALA A 109 -8.56 -2.66 6.19
C ALA A 109 -9.48 -3.63 5.41
N LEU A 110 -9.58 -3.49 4.08
CA LEU A 110 -10.33 -4.41 3.23
C LEU A 110 -9.71 -5.81 3.21
N ALA A 111 -8.39 -5.91 3.09
CA ALA A 111 -7.69 -7.19 3.09
C ALA A 111 -7.84 -7.94 4.43
N THR A 112 -7.85 -7.22 5.56
CA THR A 112 -8.07 -7.81 6.88
C THR A 112 -9.54 -8.17 7.12
N ALA A 113 -10.50 -7.44 6.57
CA ALA A 113 -11.92 -7.78 6.65
C ALA A 113 -12.23 -9.10 5.93
N SER A 114 -11.59 -9.36 4.79
CA SER A 114 -11.74 -10.65 4.08
C SER A 114 -11.21 -11.83 4.90
N LEU A 115 -10.14 -11.67 5.66
CA LEU A 115 -9.64 -12.69 6.60
C LEU A 115 -10.66 -13.08 7.66
N ASN A 116 -11.38 -12.10 8.23
CA ASN A 116 -12.35 -12.35 9.27
C ASN A 116 -13.58 -13.10 8.74
N GLN A 117 -14.04 -12.77 7.52
CA GLN A 117 -15.18 -13.45 6.89
C GLN A 117 -14.86 -14.92 6.58
N ASP A 118 -13.66 -15.21 6.06
CA ASP A 118 -13.26 -16.58 5.76
C ASP A 118 -13.09 -17.43 7.04
N SER A 119 -12.69 -16.82 8.16
CA SER A 119 -12.56 -17.51 9.45
C SER A 119 -13.90 -17.87 10.08
N GLU A 120 -14.95 -17.09 9.84
CA GLU A 120 -16.32 -17.38 10.34
C GLU A 120 -17.03 -18.49 9.53
N LEU A 121 -16.69 -18.66 8.25
CA LEU A 121 -17.26 -19.70 7.39
C LEU A 121 -16.68 -21.09 7.63
N LEU A 122 -15.56 -21.19 8.37
CA LEU A 122 -14.88 -22.44 8.69
C LEU A 122 -15.19 -22.99 10.10
N GLN A 123 -16.07 -22.35 10.88
CA GLN A 123 -16.60 -22.81 12.16
C GLN A 123 -18.01 -23.40 11.99
#